data_54b4ba9cca31aa895e596307a467fd0f
#
_entry.id   54b4ba9cca31aa895e596307a467fd0f
#
_cell.length_a   1.000
_cell.length_b   1.000
_cell.length_c   1.000
_cell.angle_alpha   90.00
_cell.angle_beta   90.00
_cell.angle_gamma   90.00
#
_symmetry.space_group_name_H-M   'P 1'
#
loop_
_entity.id
_entity.type
_entity.pdbx_description
1 polymer ?
#
loop_
_entity_poly.entity_id
_entity_poly.type
_entity_poly.pdbx_seq_one_letter_code
_entity_poly.pdbx_strand_id
1 'polypeptide(L)'
;MRTYEQALQQAAEQGGSLVRGTADMYVGISELHRERNDLPAALHDLQRSQELGQHAGLPQNRYRWCVAMARVRQAQGDLAGELDLLDEAERLYISDFFPNVRPISAMKARVWIAQGRLGEALSWASEQGLSPEDNLSYLREFEHVTLARLLLAQYPSERTERSIHQAVGLLDRLSRAADEGQRAGSALEILVLQAVANQMRDNVSAALSPLERALTLAEPEGYVRIFVDQGPPIAALLEAAAERGIAAS
;
A
#
# COMPACT_ATOMS: atom_id res chain seq x y z
N MET A 1 -11.89 -12.22 1.39
CA MET A 1 -13.32 -11.95 1.40
C MET A 1 -14.10 -13.08 2.11
N ARG A 2 -14.22 -14.29 1.57
CA ARG A 2 -15.03 -15.40 2.15
C ARG A 2 -14.82 -15.65 3.65
N THR A 3 -13.58 -15.58 4.15
CA THR A 3 -13.27 -15.80 5.57
C THR A 3 -13.92 -14.73 6.48
N TYR A 4 -13.91 -13.47 6.06
CA TYR A 4 -14.56 -12.39 6.81
C TYR A 4 -16.07 -12.49 6.76
N GLU A 5 -16.65 -12.81 5.60
CA GLU A 5 -18.10 -13.01 5.42
C GLU A 5 -18.61 -14.15 6.31
N GLN A 6 -17.91 -15.28 6.32
CA GLN A 6 -18.24 -16.41 7.20
C GLN A 6 -18.14 -16.03 8.68
N ALA A 7 -17.09 -15.28 9.07
CA ALA A 7 -16.93 -14.85 10.45
C ALA A 7 -18.03 -13.85 10.87
N LEU A 8 -18.44 -12.93 10.00
CA LEU A 8 -19.56 -12.03 10.25
C LEU A 8 -20.89 -12.77 10.34
N GLN A 9 -21.12 -13.77 9.49
CA GLN A 9 -22.32 -14.60 9.57
C GLN A 9 -22.38 -15.36 10.90
N GLN A 10 -21.29 -15.99 11.33
CA GLN A 10 -21.21 -16.66 12.63
C GLN A 10 -21.43 -15.69 13.80
N ALA A 11 -20.87 -14.48 13.71
CA ALA A 11 -21.10 -13.44 14.71
C ALA A 11 -22.58 -13.04 14.80
N ALA A 12 -23.26 -12.93 13.65
CA ALA A 12 -24.70 -12.62 13.59
C ALA A 12 -25.56 -13.74 14.22
N GLU A 13 -25.22 -15.00 13.96
CA GLU A 13 -25.91 -16.17 14.53
C GLU A 13 -25.73 -16.30 16.06
N GLN A 14 -24.59 -15.81 16.61
CA GLN A 14 -24.27 -15.87 18.04
C GLN A 14 -24.76 -14.66 18.86
N GLY A 15 -25.55 -13.77 18.29
CA GLY A 15 -26.08 -12.60 19.01
C GLY A 15 -25.72 -11.27 18.36
N GLY A 16 -25.25 -11.29 17.16
CA GLY A 16 -25.11 -10.11 16.29
C GLY A 16 -23.99 -9.15 16.70
N SER A 17 -24.32 -7.87 16.79
CA SER A 17 -23.38 -6.75 16.94
C SER A 17 -22.53 -6.73 18.22
N LEU A 18 -22.76 -7.65 19.15
CA LEU A 18 -22.05 -7.70 20.44
C LEU A 18 -20.80 -8.59 20.46
N VAL A 19 -20.51 -9.31 19.35
CA VAL A 19 -19.31 -10.15 19.29
C VAL A 19 -18.07 -9.24 19.17
N ARG A 20 -17.18 -9.33 20.14
CA ARG A 20 -15.95 -8.53 20.19
C ARG A 20 -15.07 -8.81 18.96
N GLY A 21 -14.61 -7.76 18.30
CA GLY A 21 -13.82 -7.84 17.08
C GLY A 21 -14.63 -7.73 15.78
N THR A 22 -15.98 -7.74 15.84
CA THR A 22 -16.83 -7.56 14.65
C THR A 22 -16.54 -6.24 13.94
N ALA A 23 -16.33 -5.15 14.68
CA ALA A 23 -15.96 -3.86 14.11
C ALA A 23 -14.64 -3.93 13.34
N ASP A 24 -13.67 -4.70 13.83
CA ASP A 24 -12.37 -4.88 13.15
C ASP A 24 -12.48 -5.73 11.89
N MET A 25 -13.43 -6.66 11.82
CA MET A 25 -13.71 -7.42 10.60
C MET A 25 -14.20 -6.52 9.47
N TYR A 26 -15.07 -5.55 9.78
CA TYR A 26 -15.51 -4.54 8.79
C TYR A 26 -14.36 -3.67 8.30
N VAL A 27 -13.41 -3.28 9.17
CA VAL A 27 -12.18 -2.60 8.73
C VAL A 27 -11.41 -3.48 7.73
N GLY A 28 -11.22 -4.77 8.04
CA GLY A 28 -10.50 -5.69 7.13
C GLY A 28 -11.21 -5.87 5.79
N ILE A 29 -12.55 -5.95 5.76
CA ILE A 29 -13.33 -6.05 4.52
C ILE A 29 -13.23 -4.76 3.72
N SER A 30 -13.29 -3.60 4.36
CA SER A 30 -13.15 -2.29 3.68
C SER A 30 -11.83 -2.17 2.92
N GLU A 31 -10.73 -2.69 3.47
CA GLU A 31 -9.44 -2.71 2.77
C GLU A 31 -9.48 -3.58 1.51
N LEU A 32 -10.17 -4.74 1.56
CA LEU A 32 -10.33 -5.61 0.38
C LEU A 32 -11.20 -4.94 -0.70
N HIS A 33 -12.30 -4.27 -0.32
CA HIS A 33 -13.11 -3.49 -1.26
C HIS A 33 -12.31 -2.34 -1.88
N ARG A 34 -11.52 -1.63 -1.06
CA ARG A 34 -10.64 -0.59 -1.58
C ARG A 34 -9.64 -1.15 -2.59
N GLU A 35 -8.96 -2.28 -2.31
CA GLU A 35 -8.01 -2.88 -3.25
C GLU A 35 -8.66 -3.27 -4.58
N ARG A 36 -9.94 -3.63 -4.57
CA ARG A 36 -10.76 -3.89 -5.75
C ARG A 36 -11.36 -2.66 -6.41
N ASN A 37 -11.01 -1.47 -5.91
CA ASN A 37 -11.51 -0.17 -6.35
C ASN A 37 -13.03 0.02 -6.12
N ASP A 38 -13.65 -0.75 -5.22
CA ASP A 38 -15.03 -0.56 -4.77
C ASP A 38 -15.05 0.37 -3.55
N LEU A 39 -14.83 1.67 -3.80
CA LEU A 39 -14.78 2.67 -2.74
C LEU A 39 -16.12 2.88 -2.02
N PRO A 40 -17.30 2.80 -2.70
CA PRO A 40 -18.57 2.86 -1.99
C PRO A 40 -18.76 1.73 -0.98
N ALA A 41 -18.44 0.49 -1.32
CA ALA A 41 -18.51 -0.64 -0.40
C ALA A 41 -17.49 -0.49 0.74
N ALA A 42 -16.26 -0.04 0.45
CA ALA A 42 -15.26 0.22 1.48
C ALA A 42 -15.73 1.26 2.50
N LEU A 43 -16.34 2.36 2.05
CA LEU A 43 -16.92 3.40 2.93
C LEU A 43 -18.08 2.88 3.76
N HIS A 44 -18.96 2.06 3.18
CA HIS A 44 -20.06 1.43 3.90
C HIS A 44 -19.55 0.57 5.06
N ASP A 45 -18.54 -0.27 4.81
CA ASP A 45 -17.96 -1.13 5.84
C ASP A 45 -17.27 -0.31 6.94
N LEU A 46 -16.56 0.76 6.59
CA LEU A 46 -15.96 1.66 7.58
C LEU A 46 -17.03 2.37 8.42
N GLN A 47 -18.16 2.75 7.85
CA GLN A 47 -19.29 3.27 8.61
C GLN A 47 -19.84 2.23 9.58
N ARG A 48 -20.03 0.98 9.14
CA ARG A 48 -20.46 -0.13 10.00
C ARG A 48 -19.46 -0.40 11.13
N SER A 49 -18.17 -0.38 10.83
CA SER A 49 -17.12 -0.48 11.86
C SER A 49 -17.23 0.63 12.91
N GLN A 50 -17.45 1.87 12.47
CA GLN A 50 -17.56 3.02 13.38
C GLN A 50 -18.79 2.92 14.28
N GLU A 51 -19.94 2.51 13.74
CA GLU A 51 -21.18 2.30 14.51
C GLU A 51 -21.01 1.22 15.60
N LEU A 52 -20.25 0.17 15.30
CA LEU A 52 -20.02 -0.96 16.21
C LEU A 52 -18.84 -0.75 17.15
N GLY A 53 -17.91 0.14 16.79
CA GLY A 53 -16.58 0.24 17.43
C GLY A 53 -16.59 0.45 18.94
N GLN A 54 -17.59 1.17 19.48
CA GLN A 54 -17.70 1.42 20.93
C GLN A 54 -18.06 0.15 21.72
N HIS A 55 -18.72 -0.82 21.11
CA HIS A 55 -19.26 -2.01 21.78
C HIS A 55 -18.60 -3.31 21.35
N ALA A 56 -18.17 -3.40 20.10
CA ALA A 56 -17.67 -4.62 19.47
C ALA A 56 -16.26 -4.48 18.87
N GLY A 57 -15.58 -3.35 19.09
CA GLY A 57 -14.20 -3.10 18.65
C GLY A 57 -13.15 -3.68 19.60
N LEU A 58 -12.00 -4.05 19.03
CA LEU A 58 -10.78 -4.30 19.80
C LEU A 58 -10.14 -2.96 20.22
N PRO A 59 -9.21 -2.95 21.20
CA PRO A 59 -8.58 -1.70 21.68
C PRO A 59 -7.96 -0.85 20.56
N GLN A 60 -7.46 -1.47 19.48
CA GLN A 60 -6.87 -0.78 18.34
C GLN A 60 -7.86 -0.49 17.20
N ASN A 61 -9.16 -0.76 17.37
CA ASN A 61 -10.14 -0.58 16.30
C ASN A 61 -10.11 0.84 15.72
N ARG A 62 -10.11 1.86 16.57
CA ARG A 62 -10.10 3.26 16.12
C ARG A 62 -8.84 3.60 15.33
N TYR A 63 -7.67 3.13 15.77
CA TYR A 63 -6.41 3.26 15.03
C TYR A 63 -6.50 2.63 13.64
N ARG A 64 -6.95 1.37 13.57
CA ARG A 64 -7.08 0.64 12.31
C ARG A 64 -8.09 1.29 11.37
N TRP A 65 -9.19 1.79 11.93
CA TRP A 65 -10.20 2.53 11.20
C TRP A 65 -9.62 3.80 10.56
N CYS A 66 -8.86 4.60 11.33
CA CYS A 66 -8.20 5.81 10.80
C CYS A 66 -7.25 5.46 9.64
N VAL A 67 -6.44 4.41 9.77
CA VAL A 67 -5.53 3.97 8.70
C VAL A 67 -6.30 3.52 7.46
N ALA A 68 -7.36 2.73 7.61
CA ALA A 68 -8.16 2.27 6.47
C ALA A 68 -8.89 3.42 5.79
N MET A 69 -9.47 4.37 6.56
CA MET A 69 -10.12 5.57 6.01
C MET A 69 -9.11 6.48 5.32
N ALA A 70 -7.89 6.65 5.85
CA ALA A 70 -6.81 7.39 5.20
C ALA A 70 -6.52 6.84 3.80
N ARG A 71 -6.43 5.52 3.65
CA ARG A 71 -6.23 4.86 2.34
C ARG A 71 -7.42 5.06 1.38
N VAL A 72 -8.65 5.16 1.89
CA VAL A 72 -9.81 5.51 1.08
C VAL A 72 -9.72 6.98 0.63
N ARG A 73 -9.32 7.91 1.51
CA ARG A 73 -9.06 9.31 1.15
C ARG A 73 -8.00 9.43 0.07
N GLN A 74 -6.90 8.70 0.19
CA GLN A 74 -5.88 8.60 -0.85
C GLN A 74 -6.49 8.18 -2.20
N ALA A 75 -7.30 7.11 -2.20
CA ALA A 75 -7.95 6.62 -3.40
C ALA A 75 -8.93 7.63 -4.04
N GLN A 76 -9.46 8.56 -3.25
CA GLN A 76 -10.30 9.69 -3.69
C GLN A 76 -9.47 10.92 -4.12
N GLY A 77 -8.14 10.90 -3.96
CA GLY A 77 -7.25 12.04 -4.24
C GLY A 77 -7.21 13.08 -3.12
N ASP A 78 -7.86 12.84 -1.98
CA ASP A 78 -7.86 13.73 -0.80
C ASP A 78 -6.62 13.45 0.07
N LEU A 79 -5.45 13.90 -0.41
CA LEU A 79 -4.17 13.72 0.29
C LEU A 79 -4.07 14.54 1.59
N ALA A 80 -4.84 15.62 1.72
CA ALA A 80 -4.89 16.40 2.96
C ALA A 80 -5.66 15.63 4.04
N GLY A 81 -6.86 15.15 3.70
CA GLY A 81 -7.65 14.31 4.60
C GLY A 81 -6.98 12.98 4.94
N GLU A 82 -6.15 12.42 4.04
CA GLU A 82 -5.30 11.26 4.34
C GLU A 82 -4.31 11.59 5.47
N LEU A 83 -3.59 12.72 5.37
CA LEU A 83 -2.62 13.15 6.38
C LEU A 83 -3.27 13.40 7.74
N ASP A 84 -4.41 14.09 7.79
CA ASP A 84 -5.14 14.36 9.03
C ASP A 84 -5.53 13.05 9.75
N LEU A 85 -5.98 12.06 9.00
CA LEU A 85 -6.33 10.73 9.54
C LEU A 85 -5.10 9.95 10.01
N LEU A 86 -3.97 10.08 9.32
CA LEU A 86 -2.70 9.47 9.76
C LEU A 86 -2.17 10.15 11.01
N ASP A 87 -2.34 11.47 11.17
CA ASP A 87 -2.01 12.19 12.41
C ASP A 87 -2.89 11.74 13.58
N GLU A 88 -4.17 11.50 13.34
CA GLU A 88 -5.06 10.90 14.35
C GLU A 88 -4.62 9.48 14.70
N ALA A 89 -4.33 8.65 13.70
CA ALA A 89 -3.86 7.28 13.90
C ALA A 89 -2.57 7.24 14.72
N GLU A 90 -1.62 8.14 14.48
CA GLU A 90 -0.36 8.21 15.23
C GLU A 90 -0.60 8.47 16.72
N ARG A 91 -1.55 9.38 17.05
CA ARG A 91 -1.93 9.65 18.44
C ARG A 91 -2.65 8.49 19.13
N LEU A 92 -3.34 7.66 18.35
CA LEU A 92 -4.11 6.51 18.84
C LEU A 92 -3.30 5.21 18.89
N TYR A 93 -2.10 5.21 18.30
CA TYR A 93 -1.30 4.01 18.23
C TYR A 93 -0.88 3.52 19.61
N ILE A 94 -1.22 2.27 19.91
CA ILE A 94 -0.78 1.57 21.10
C ILE A 94 0.06 0.40 20.64
N SER A 95 1.31 0.34 21.10
CA SER A 95 2.18 -0.80 20.82
C SER A 95 1.57 -2.08 21.38
N ASP A 96 1.53 -3.11 20.58
CA ASP A 96 1.11 -4.45 21.00
C ASP A 96 2.24 -5.46 20.81
N PHE A 97 1.93 -6.76 20.94
CA PHE A 97 2.91 -7.84 20.81
C PHE A 97 3.42 -8.03 19.37
N PHE A 98 2.77 -7.44 18.38
CA PHE A 98 3.17 -7.57 16.99
C PHE A 98 4.06 -6.40 16.58
N PRO A 99 5.15 -6.66 15.84
CA PRO A 99 6.00 -5.59 15.34
C PRO A 99 5.22 -4.69 14.38
N ASN A 100 5.44 -3.38 14.48
CA ASN A 100 4.84 -2.41 13.57
C ASN A 100 5.58 -2.43 12.22
N VAL A 101 5.18 -3.32 11.33
CA VAL A 101 5.77 -3.49 9.99
C VAL A 101 5.34 -2.40 9.00
N ARG A 102 4.37 -1.55 9.36
CA ARG A 102 3.88 -0.43 8.55
C ARG A 102 3.75 0.82 9.42
N PRO A 103 4.86 1.45 9.81
CA PRO A 103 4.82 2.61 10.70
C PRO A 103 4.10 3.80 10.04
N ILE A 104 3.34 4.54 10.84
CA ILE A 104 2.57 5.72 10.38
C ILE A 104 3.50 6.75 9.75
N SER A 105 4.70 6.95 10.29
CA SER A 105 5.69 7.86 9.72
C SER A 105 6.04 7.52 8.27
N ALA A 106 6.15 6.24 7.93
CA ALA A 106 6.39 5.80 6.55
C ALA A 106 5.14 5.98 5.66
N MET A 107 3.93 5.83 6.22
CA MET A 107 2.69 6.15 5.48
C MET A 107 2.61 7.65 5.18
N LYS A 108 2.90 8.52 6.15
CA LYS A 108 2.97 9.97 5.94
C LYS A 108 4.01 10.34 4.87
N ALA A 109 5.18 9.69 4.89
CA ALA A 109 6.21 9.90 3.87
C ALA A 109 5.68 9.60 2.46
N ARG A 110 4.86 8.54 2.28
CA ARG A 110 4.20 8.26 1.00
C ARG A 110 3.24 9.37 0.58
N VAL A 111 2.51 9.97 1.52
CA VAL A 111 1.63 11.12 1.23
C VAL A 111 2.46 12.34 0.81
N TRP A 112 3.55 12.65 1.52
CA TRP A 112 4.45 13.75 1.14
C TRP A 112 5.04 13.54 -0.25
N ILE A 113 5.45 12.31 -0.59
CA ILE A 113 5.92 11.96 -1.95
C ILE A 113 4.82 12.26 -2.98
N ALA A 114 3.59 11.83 -2.73
CA ALA A 114 2.45 12.06 -3.63
C ALA A 114 2.09 13.53 -3.78
N GLN A 115 2.32 14.36 -2.73
CA GLN A 115 2.15 15.81 -2.75
C GLN A 115 3.34 16.55 -3.38
N GLY A 116 4.42 15.87 -3.77
CA GLY A 116 5.67 16.50 -4.24
C GLY A 116 6.50 17.16 -3.14
N ARG A 117 6.16 16.94 -1.88
CA ARG A 117 6.87 17.47 -0.69
C ARG A 117 8.09 16.59 -0.38
N LEU A 118 9.04 16.55 -1.31
CA LEU A 118 10.17 15.62 -1.23
C LEU A 118 11.13 15.97 -0.06
N GLY A 119 11.18 17.24 0.37
CA GLY A 119 12.00 17.66 1.51
C GLY A 119 11.61 16.98 2.80
N GLU A 120 10.31 16.89 3.11
CA GLU A 120 9.80 16.22 4.30
C GLU A 120 10.01 14.69 4.22
N ALA A 121 9.83 14.11 3.04
CA ALA A 121 10.09 12.69 2.84
C ALA A 121 11.58 12.34 2.98
N LEU A 122 12.50 13.23 2.55
CA LEU A 122 13.95 13.09 2.75
C LEU A 122 14.34 13.20 4.23
N SER A 123 13.75 14.16 4.94
CA SER A 123 13.97 14.31 6.40
C SER A 123 13.56 13.04 7.13
N TRP A 124 12.37 12.50 6.82
CA TRP A 124 11.90 11.22 7.36
C TRP A 124 12.89 10.09 7.08
N ALA A 125 13.34 9.91 5.83
CA ALA A 125 14.28 8.84 5.49
C ALA A 125 15.60 8.95 6.26
N SER A 126 16.10 10.18 6.42
CA SER A 126 17.30 10.48 7.20
C SER A 126 17.12 10.19 8.71
N GLU A 127 16.01 10.61 9.29
CA GLU A 127 15.67 10.36 10.70
C GLU A 127 15.53 8.87 11.01
N GLN A 128 14.99 8.09 10.05
CA GLN A 128 14.90 6.63 10.17
C GLN A 128 16.24 5.93 9.85
N GLY A 129 17.28 6.67 9.45
CA GLY A 129 18.58 6.12 9.08
C GLY A 129 18.49 5.14 7.90
N LEU A 130 17.62 5.41 6.91
CA LEU A 130 17.42 4.54 5.75
C LEU A 130 18.47 4.79 4.67
N SER A 131 19.01 3.71 4.14
CA SER A 131 19.93 3.70 2.99
C SER A 131 19.54 2.66 1.96
N PRO A 132 19.75 2.94 0.64
CA PRO A 132 19.56 1.93 -0.40
C PRO A 132 20.44 0.69 -0.23
N GLU A 133 21.57 0.81 0.50
CA GLU A 133 22.53 -0.27 0.73
C GLU A 133 22.29 -1.05 2.03
N ASP A 134 21.27 -0.70 2.82
CA ASP A 134 20.96 -1.38 4.09
C ASP A 134 20.77 -2.89 3.93
N ASN A 135 21.05 -3.64 5.00
CA ASN A 135 20.64 -5.02 5.12
C ASN A 135 19.12 -5.09 5.25
N LEU A 136 18.46 -5.75 4.29
CA LEU A 136 17.01 -5.82 4.26
C LEU A 136 16.48 -6.78 5.33
N SER A 137 15.39 -6.38 5.98
CA SER A 137 14.62 -7.22 6.88
C SER A 137 13.12 -7.02 6.63
N TYR A 138 12.33 -8.05 6.88
CA TYR A 138 10.86 -7.97 6.78
C TYR A 138 10.28 -6.84 7.66
N LEU A 139 10.85 -6.62 8.83
CA LEU A 139 10.36 -5.60 9.77
C LEU A 139 10.47 -4.17 9.22
N ARG A 140 11.41 -3.92 8.30
CA ARG A 140 11.63 -2.62 7.68
C ARG A 140 11.33 -2.59 6.18
N GLU A 141 10.73 -3.66 5.65
CA GLU A 141 10.44 -3.78 4.22
C GLU A 141 9.57 -2.62 3.70
N PHE A 142 8.52 -2.25 4.43
CA PHE A 142 7.65 -1.14 4.05
C PHE A 142 8.37 0.21 4.00
N GLU A 143 9.30 0.44 4.93
CA GLU A 143 10.14 1.65 4.94
C GLU A 143 11.08 1.67 3.73
N HIS A 144 11.74 0.54 3.40
CA HIS A 144 12.62 0.46 2.24
C HIS A 144 11.85 0.58 0.90
N VAL A 145 10.64 0.03 0.79
CA VAL A 145 9.77 0.26 -0.37
C VAL A 145 9.38 1.74 -0.48
N THR A 146 9.13 2.40 0.66
CA THR A 146 8.87 3.85 0.69
C THR A 146 10.10 4.66 0.30
N LEU A 147 11.31 4.24 0.72
CA LEU A 147 12.57 4.84 0.25
C LEU A 147 12.74 4.69 -1.28
N ALA A 148 12.43 3.51 -1.83
CA ALA A 148 12.47 3.32 -3.29
C ALA A 148 11.51 4.28 -4.02
N ARG A 149 10.30 4.48 -3.50
CA ARG A 149 9.34 5.48 -4.04
C ARG A 149 9.89 6.90 -3.99
N LEU A 150 10.54 7.27 -2.90
CA LEU A 150 11.18 8.58 -2.75
C LEU A 150 12.30 8.78 -3.79
N LEU A 151 13.17 7.79 -3.97
CA LEU A 151 14.25 7.83 -4.97
C LEU A 151 13.70 7.95 -6.41
N LEU A 152 12.61 7.25 -6.71
CA LEU A 152 11.92 7.38 -8.00
C LEU A 152 11.33 8.79 -8.18
N ALA A 153 10.72 9.36 -7.13
CA ALA A 153 10.15 10.71 -7.19
C ALA A 153 11.21 11.82 -7.33
N GLN A 154 12.43 11.61 -6.87
CA GLN A 154 13.54 12.54 -7.04
C GLN A 154 14.08 12.59 -8.47
N TYR A 155 14.02 11.48 -9.21
CA TYR A 155 14.65 11.36 -10.53
C TYR A 155 14.25 12.45 -11.54
N PRO A 156 12.96 12.81 -11.71
CA PRO A 156 12.57 13.87 -12.63
C PRO A 156 13.08 15.26 -12.25
N SER A 157 13.25 15.51 -10.94
CA SER A 157 13.66 16.82 -10.41
C SER A 157 15.17 17.04 -10.47
N GLU A 158 15.93 16.01 -10.15
CA GLU A 158 17.39 16.11 -10.06
C GLU A 158 18.10 15.82 -11.37
N ARG A 159 17.43 15.15 -12.32
CA ARG A 159 17.98 14.64 -13.59
C ARG A 159 19.30 13.88 -13.44
N THR A 160 19.57 13.39 -12.22
CA THR A 160 20.76 12.58 -11.94
C THR A 160 20.40 11.12 -12.03
N GLU A 161 21.16 10.37 -12.79
CA GLU A 161 20.95 8.90 -12.91
C GLU A 161 21.18 8.17 -11.58
N ARG A 162 21.72 8.84 -10.58
CA ARG A 162 22.06 8.22 -9.29
C ARG A 162 20.82 7.74 -8.55
N SER A 163 19.78 8.57 -8.40
CA SER A 163 18.57 8.22 -7.65
C SER A 163 17.82 7.05 -8.30
N ILE A 164 17.71 7.05 -9.64
CA ILE A 164 17.05 5.95 -10.34
C ILE A 164 17.85 4.64 -10.27
N HIS A 165 19.19 4.69 -10.35
CA HIS A 165 20.03 3.50 -10.17
C HIS A 165 19.92 2.93 -8.75
N GLN A 166 19.92 3.79 -7.73
CA GLN A 166 19.73 3.37 -6.35
C GLN A 166 18.34 2.77 -6.13
N ALA A 167 17.29 3.36 -6.71
CA ALA A 167 15.94 2.83 -6.65
C ALA A 167 15.85 1.42 -7.27
N VAL A 168 16.38 1.24 -8.48
CA VAL A 168 16.38 -0.05 -9.18
C VAL A 168 17.14 -1.11 -8.38
N GLY A 169 18.37 -0.79 -7.92
CA GLY A 169 19.17 -1.72 -7.12
C GLY A 169 18.47 -2.13 -5.81
N LEU A 170 17.82 -1.19 -5.12
CA LEU A 170 17.05 -1.48 -3.91
C LEU A 170 15.81 -2.34 -4.24
N LEU A 171 15.06 -2.02 -5.29
CA LEU A 171 13.88 -2.79 -5.71
C LEU A 171 14.24 -4.23 -6.12
N ASP A 172 15.40 -4.44 -6.77
CA ASP A 172 15.86 -5.79 -7.13
C ASP A 172 16.23 -6.63 -5.91
N ARG A 173 16.79 -6.01 -4.88
CA ARG A 173 17.08 -6.68 -3.60
C ARG A 173 15.80 -6.99 -2.83
N LEU A 174 14.86 -6.04 -2.79
CA LEU A 174 13.55 -6.21 -2.15
C LEU A 174 12.73 -7.33 -2.84
N SER A 175 12.76 -7.38 -4.17
CA SER A 175 12.05 -8.43 -4.95
C SER A 175 12.56 -9.82 -4.58
N ARG A 176 13.88 -10.01 -4.55
CA ARG A 176 14.48 -11.30 -4.13
C ARG A 176 14.10 -11.67 -2.70
N ALA A 177 14.17 -10.72 -1.76
CA ALA A 177 13.80 -10.95 -0.37
C ALA A 177 12.30 -11.28 -0.21
N ALA A 178 11.42 -10.65 -1.01
CA ALA A 178 9.98 -10.95 -1.00
C ALA A 178 9.67 -12.32 -1.59
N ASP A 179 10.34 -12.71 -2.69
CA ASP A 179 10.21 -14.03 -3.33
C ASP A 179 10.70 -15.15 -2.38
N GLU A 180 11.88 -15.00 -1.77
CA GLU A 180 12.43 -15.94 -0.78
C GLU A 180 11.50 -16.10 0.44
N GLY A 181 10.88 -15.00 0.87
CA GLY A 181 9.93 -14.98 1.98
C GLY A 181 8.50 -15.34 1.58
N GLN A 182 8.22 -15.67 0.33
CA GLN A 182 6.88 -15.99 -0.22
C GLN A 182 5.83 -14.91 0.11
N ARG A 183 6.23 -13.64 0.09
CA ARG A 183 5.37 -12.49 0.42
C ARG A 183 4.74 -11.89 -0.84
N ALA A 184 3.70 -12.54 -1.36
CA ALA A 184 3.05 -12.15 -2.60
C ALA A 184 2.57 -10.69 -2.64
N GLY A 185 2.03 -10.17 -1.52
CA GLY A 185 1.58 -8.78 -1.44
C GLY A 185 2.73 -7.77 -1.56
N SER A 186 3.88 -8.04 -0.92
CA SER A 186 5.08 -7.21 -1.07
C SER A 186 5.67 -7.33 -2.48
N ALA A 187 5.77 -8.56 -2.99
CA ALA A 187 6.26 -8.82 -4.34
C ALA A 187 5.45 -8.05 -5.38
N LEU A 188 4.11 -8.03 -5.26
CA LEU A 188 3.23 -7.29 -6.15
C LEU A 188 3.56 -5.78 -6.18
N GLU A 189 3.67 -5.14 -5.01
CA GLU A 189 4.01 -3.71 -4.93
C GLU A 189 5.39 -3.43 -5.53
N ILE A 190 6.38 -4.26 -5.22
CA ILE A 190 7.76 -4.10 -5.71
C ILE A 190 7.82 -4.26 -7.23
N LEU A 191 7.13 -5.26 -7.81
CA LEU A 191 7.06 -5.47 -9.26
C LEU A 191 6.44 -4.28 -10.00
N VAL A 192 5.38 -3.71 -9.45
CA VAL A 192 4.77 -2.49 -10.01
C VAL A 192 5.77 -1.33 -10.01
N LEU A 193 6.53 -1.15 -8.92
CA LEU A 193 7.56 -0.11 -8.85
C LEU A 193 8.74 -0.38 -9.80
N GLN A 194 9.14 -1.63 -10.01
CA GLN A 194 10.16 -2.00 -11.00
C GLN A 194 9.69 -1.66 -12.43
N ALA A 195 8.40 -1.91 -12.74
CA ALA A 195 7.83 -1.54 -14.03
C ALA A 195 7.88 -0.01 -14.23
N VAL A 196 7.45 0.76 -13.21
CA VAL A 196 7.50 2.23 -13.23
C VAL A 196 8.94 2.73 -13.38
N ALA A 197 9.89 2.17 -12.63
CA ALA A 197 11.31 2.55 -12.70
C ALA A 197 11.90 2.34 -14.11
N ASN A 198 11.57 1.23 -14.76
CA ASN A 198 11.99 0.96 -16.12
C ASN A 198 11.31 1.91 -17.13
N GLN A 199 10.03 2.21 -16.95
CA GLN A 199 9.32 3.20 -17.77
C GLN A 199 9.96 4.59 -17.67
N MET A 200 10.34 5.02 -16.47
CA MET A 200 11.01 6.32 -16.24
C MET A 200 12.38 6.41 -16.92
N ARG A 201 12.98 5.27 -17.27
CA ARG A 201 14.25 5.16 -18.04
C ARG A 201 14.01 4.97 -19.55
N ASP A 202 12.79 5.18 -20.01
CA ASP A 202 12.37 4.93 -21.40
C ASP A 202 12.61 3.48 -21.88
N ASN A 203 12.70 2.52 -20.93
CA ASN A 203 12.91 1.11 -21.24
C ASN A 203 11.61 0.31 -21.09
N VAL A 204 10.65 0.57 -21.99
CA VAL A 204 9.34 -0.10 -21.99
C VAL A 204 9.48 -1.62 -22.06
N SER A 205 10.46 -2.13 -22.83
CA SER A 205 10.64 -3.58 -22.96
C SER A 205 11.00 -4.25 -21.63
N ALA A 206 11.88 -3.62 -20.84
CA ALA A 206 12.24 -4.12 -19.51
C ALA A 206 11.11 -3.90 -18.46
N ALA A 207 10.22 -2.93 -18.68
CA ALA A 207 9.10 -2.66 -17.80
C ALA A 207 7.98 -3.73 -17.88
N LEU A 208 7.83 -4.37 -19.05
CA LEU A 208 6.73 -5.31 -19.29
C LEU A 208 6.85 -6.61 -18.49
N SER A 209 8.06 -7.14 -18.29
CA SER A 209 8.24 -8.40 -17.55
C SER A 209 7.80 -8.30 -16.07
N PRO A 210 8.24 -7.30 -15.27
CA PRO A 210 7.71 -7.12 -13.92
C PRO A 210 6.23 -6.77 -13.92
N LEU A 211 5.71 -6.04 -14.92
CA LEU A 211 4.28 -5.74 -15.03
C LEU A 211 3.45 -7.01 -15.24
N GLU A 212 3.85 -7.90 -16.14
CA GLU A 212 3.17 -9.17 -16.42
C GLU A 212 3.12 -10.05 -15.16
N ARG A 213 4.22 -10.16 -14.42
CA ARG A 213 4.24 -10.86 -13.14
C ARG A 213 3.30 -10.22 -12.11
N ALA A 214 3.27 -8.89 -12.05
CA ALA A 214 2.38 -8.17 -11.15
C ALA A 214 0.91 -8.43 -11.50
N LEU A 215 0.53 -8.39 -12.76
CA LEU A 215 -0.83 -8.70 -13.23
C LEU A 215 -1.22 -10.14 -12.86
N THR A 216 -0.35 -11.11 -13.11
CA THR A 216 -0.57 -12.52 -12.76
C THR A 216 -0.81 -12.72 -11.25
N LEU A 217 -0.12 -11.97 -10.40
CA LEU A 217 -0.32 -12.03 -8.94
C LEU A 217 -1.60 -11.31 -8.49
N ALA A 218 -2.00 -10.25 -9.18
CA ALA A 218 -3.13 -9.42 -8.80
C ALA A 218 -4.49 -10.01 -9.23
N GLU A 219 -4.54 -10.66 -10.40
CA GLU A 219 -5.77 -11.14 -11.03
C GLU A 219 -6.62 -12.06 -10.13
N PRO A 220 -6.08 -13.12 -9.50
CA PRO A 220 -6.88 -14.03 -8.67
C PRO A 220 -7.56 -13.35 -7.49
N GLU A 221 -6.98 -12.27 -6.97
CA GLU A 221 -7.47 -11.51 -5.83
C GLU A 221 -8.31 -10.29 -6.23
N GLY A 222 -8.29 -9.93 -7.51
CA GLY A 222 -8.95 -8.75 -8.07
C GLY A 222 -8.34 -7.44 -7.60
N TYR A 223 -7.02 -7.39 -7.40
CA TYR A 223 -6.32 -6.17 -6.97
C TYR A 223 -6.17 -5.19 -8.13
N VAL A 224 -6.81 -4.03 -8.00
CA VAL A 224 -6.83 -2.97 -9.02
C VAL A 224 -6.09 -1.74 -8.53
N ARG A 225 -6.28 -1.35 -7.26
CA ARG A 225 -5.75 -0.07 -6.74
C ARG A 225 -4.24 0.01 -6.75
N ILE A 226 -3.54 -1.10 -6.59
CA ILE A 226 -2.07 -1.13 -6.63
C ILE A 226 -1.51 -0.58 -7.95
N PHE A 227 -2.25 -0.73 -9.05
CA PHE A 227 -1.91 -0.16 -10.36
C PHE A 227 -2.43 1.26 -10.50
N VAL A 228 -3.70 1.51 -10.20
CA VAL A 228 -4.35 2.83 -10.34
C VAL A 228 -3.63 3.90 -9.52
N ASP A 229 -3.18 3.56 -8.32
CA ASP A 229 -2.47 4.48 -7.41
C ASP A 229 -1.09 4.93 -7.94
N GLN A 230 -0.54 4.31 -9.01
CA GLN A 230 0.71 4.76 -9.64
C GLN A 230 0.48 5.86 -10.70
N GLY A 231 -0.77 6.11 -11.09
CA GLY A 231 -1.11 7.18 -12.03
C GLY A 231 -0.64 6.96 -13.48
N PRO A 232 -0.32 8.05 -14.21
CA PRO A 232 -0.06 8.00 -15.65
C PRO A 232 1.05 7.02 -16.10
N PRO A 233 2.17 6.85 -15.37
CA PRO A 233 3.22 5.94 -15.83
C PRO A 233 2.75 4.49 -15.99
N ILE A 234 1.92 4.00 -15.08
CA ILE A 234 1.42 2.63 -15.17
C ILE A 234 0.32 2.50 -16.22
N ALA A 235 -0.50 3.54 -16.43
CA ALA A 235 -1.52 3.55 -17.48
C ALA A 235 -0.90 3.34 -18.86
N ALA A 236 0.15 4.08 -19.20
CA ALA A 236 0.88 3.93 -20.45
C ALA A 236 1.50 2.51 -20.62
N LEU A 237 1.98 1.92 -19.53
CA LEU A 237 2.51 0.55 -19.55
C LEU A 237 1.41 -0.50 -19.76
N LEU A 238 0.23 -0.32 -19.16
CA LEU A 238 -0.90 -1.21 -19.35
C LEU A 238 -1.42 -1.16 -20.80
N GLU A 239 -1.45 0.02 -21.42
CA GLU A 239 -1.77 0.19 -22.84
C GLU A 239 -0.75 -0.56 -23.72
N ALA A 240 0.55 -0.37 -23.47
CA ALA A 240 1.61 -1.06 -24.20
C ALA A 240 1.59 -2.58 -23.99
N ALA A 241 1.18 -3.06 -22.83
CA ALA A 241 1.01 -4.48 -22.53
C ALA A 241 -0.18 -5.07 -23.30
N ALA A 242 -1.31 -4.34 -23.34
CA ALA A 242 -2.51 -4.74 -24.07
C ALA A 242 -2.23 -4.85 -25.58
N GLU A 243 -1.51 -3.89 -26.16
CA GLU A 243 -1.11 -3.91 -27.58
C GLU A 243 -0.24 -5.14 -27.92
N ARG A 244 0.51 -5.67 -26.96
CA ARG A 244 1.39 -6.85 -27.13
C ARG A 244 0.71 -8.17 -26.75
N GLY A 245 -0.57 -8.13 -26.40
CA GLY A 245 -1.30 -9.32 -26.00
C GLY A 245 -0.92 -9.85 -24.60
N ILE A 246 -0.21 -9.04 -23.80
CA ILE A 246 0.07 -9.28 -22.39
C ILE A 246 -1.13 -8.71 -21.59
N ALA A 247 -2.33 -9.10 -21.95
CA ALA A 247 -3.50 -8.73 -21.18
C ALA A 247 -3.79 -9.85 -20.18
N ALA A 248 -4.11 -9.50 -18.94
CA ALA A 248 -4.86 -10.40 -18.08
C ALA A 248 -6.14 -10.81 -18.81
N SER A 249 -6.32 -12.08 -19.04
CA SER A 249 -7.49 -12.67 -19.68
C SER A 249 -8.72 -12.57 -18.79
#